data_c3c6d0a0e44acd5bcf9b507fdbb1ab85
#
_entry.id   c3c6d0a0e44acd5bcf9b507fdbb1ab85
#
_cell.length_a   1.000
_cell.length_b   1.000
_cell.length_c   1.000
_cell.angle_alpha   90.00
_cell.angle_beta   90.00
_cell.angle_gamma   90.00
#
_symmetry.space_group_name_H-M   'P 1'
#
loop_
_entity.id
_entity.type
_entity.pdbx_description
1 polymer ?
#
loop_
_entity_poly.entity_id
_entity_poly.type
_entity_poly.pdbx_seq_one_letter_code
_entity_poly.pdbx_strand_id
1 'polypeptide(L)'
;MKAIWLFVLFAWFSPAFSAGGEALSFPSNLQHGQAPAVVILFSLPDCAYCEKVRQQSLRHIHADPGYRGRVAVYEIDFSDSKRSFTWFDGNRYTGKSLAGPLNVKFSPTVMVFNAKGTAAGKPLLGASLPEF
;
A
#
# COMPACT_ATOMS: atom_id res chain seq x y z
N MET A 1 -23.67 -33.98 51.41
CA MET A 1 -23.33 -32.65 50.89
C MET A 1 -22.26 -32.81 49.82
N LYS A 2 -22.64 -32.62 48.56
CA LYS A 2 -21.69 -32.73 47.43
C LYS A 2 -21.31 -31.32 47.02
N ALA A 3 -20.04 -30.96 47.22
CA ALA A 3 -19.47 -29.69 46.74
C ALA A 3 -19.18 -29.84 45.24
N ILE A 4 -19.89 -29.09 44.40
CA ILE A 4 -19.63 -29.02 42.97
C ILE A 4 -18.56 -27.93 42.80
N TRP A 5 -17.36 -28.36 42.45
CA TRP A 5 -16.29 -27.47 42.04
C TRP A 5 -16.50 -27.10 40.56
N LEU A 6 -16.98 -25.89 40.34
CA LEU A 6 -17.06 -25.28 39.01
C LEU A 6 -15.64 -24.82 38.65
N PHE A 7 -14.97 -25.60 37.80
CA PHE A 7 -13.76 -25.17 37.11
C PHE A 7 -14.14 -24.15 36.03
N VAL A 8 -13.96 -22.87 36.37
CA VAL A 8 -14.02 -21.80 35.38
C VAL A 8 -12.72 -21.86 34.56
N LEU A 9 -12.80 -22.44 33.37
CA LEU A 9 -11.74 -22.36 32.38
C LEU A 9 -11.69 -20.93 31.86
N PHE A 10 -10.77 -20.14 32.41
CA PHE A 10 -10.36 -18.88 31.82
C PHE A 10 -9.58 -19.20 30.53
N ALA A 11 -10.27 -19.18 29.40
CA ALA A 11 -9.63 -19.18 28.10
C ALA A 11 -8.88 -17.85 27.95
N TRP A 12 -7.58 -17.92 28.09
CA TRP A 12 -6.71 -16.81 27.78
C TRP A 12 -6.73 -16.60 26.27
N PHE A 13 -7.57 -15.68 25.83
CA PHE A 13 -7.52 -15.14 24.49
C PHE A 13 -6.28 -14.25 24.41
N SER A 14 -5.17 -14.80 23.99
CA SER A 14 -4.00 -14.00 23.61
C SER A 14 -4.35 -13.29 22.31
N PRO A 15 -4.39 -11.96 22.24
CA PRO A 15 -4.47 -11.28 20.96
C PRO A 15 -3.18 -11.61 20.22
N ALA A 16 -3.30 -12.28 19.10
CA ALA A 16 -2.19 -12.44 18.18
C ALA A 16 -1.81 -11.05 17.66
N PHE A 17 -0.78 -10.47 18.25
CA PHE A 17 -0.18 -9.25 17.77
C PHE A 17 0.54 -9.60 16.46
N SER A 18 -0.12 -9.37 15.34
CA SER A 18 0.48 -9.50 14.02
C SER A 18 1.46 -8.34 13.84
N ALA A 19 2.71 -8.55 14.27
CA ALA A 19 3.82 -7.63 14.04
C ALA A 19 4.40 -7.85 12.64
N GLY A 20 3.56 -7.83 11.61
CA GLY A 20 3.95 -7.78 10.22
C GLY A 20 3.43 -6.49 9.62
N GLY A 21 4.31 -5.69 9.03
CA GLY A 21 3.88 -4.49 8.34
C GLY A 21 2.87 -4.83 7.27
N GLU A 22 1.59 -4.55 7.55
CA GLU A 22 0.51 -4.77 6.59
C GLU A 22 0.77 -3.96 5.33
N ALA A 23 0.82 -4.63 4.18
CA ALA A 23 0.95 -3.97 2.88
C ALA A 23 -0.19 -2.96 2.70
N LEU A 24 0.10 -1.87 1.99
CA LEU A 24 -0.92 -0.91 1.58
C LEU A 24 -1.91 -1.58 0.62
N SER A 25 -3.09 -0.99 0.47
CA SER A 25 -4.14 -1.54 -0.41
C SER A 25 -3.65 -1.68 -1.85
N PHE A 26 -4.00 -2.81 -2.48
CA PHE A 26 -3.79 -3.01 -3.91
C PHE A 26 -4.94 -2.36 -4.68
N PRO A 27 -4.67 -1.60 -5.75
CA PRO A 27 -5.73 -0.97 -6.53
C PRO A 27 -6.52 -2.03 -7.31
N SER A 28 -7.85 -1.86 -7.39
CA SER A 28 -8.71 -2.69 -8.26
C SER A 28 -9.06 -1.97 -9.56
N ASN A 29 -9.47 -0.73 -9.45
CA ASN A 29 -9.85 0.13 -10.58
C ASN A 29 -9.49 1.58 -10.28
N LEU A 30 -8.58 2.14 -11.07
CA LEU A 30 -8.13 3.53 -10.96
C LEU A 30 -8.81 4.47 -11.96
N GLN A 31 -9.71 3.96 -12.82
CA GLN A 31 -10.36 4.75 -13.85
C GLN A 31 -11.39 5.74 -13.28
N HIS A 32 -12.10 5.34 -12.23
CA HIS A 32 -13.21 6.13 -11.69
C HIS A 32 -13.17 6.24 -10.17
N GLY A 33 -13.69 7.34 -9.64
CA GLY A 33 -13.92 7.51 -8.22
C GLY A 33 -12.68 7.72 -7.37
N GLN A 34 -11.57 8.11 -8.00
CA GLN A 34 -10.34 8.34 -7.26
C GLN A 34 -10.33 9.69 -6.55
N ALA A 35 -9.59 9.74 -5.45
CA ALA A 35 -9.26 11.00 -4.80
C ALA A 35 -8.50 11.94 -5.76
N PRO A 36 -8.49 13.26 -5.49
CA PRO A 36 -7.74 14.23 -6.31
C PRO A 36 -6.26 13.90 -6.48
N ALA A 37 -5.65 13.26 -5.49
CA ALA A 37 -4.29 12.75 -5.55
C ALA A 37 -4.25 11.25 -5.27
N VAL A 38 -3.48 10.51 -6.06
CA VAL A 38 -3.24 9.08 -5.90
C VAL A 38 -1.75 8.85 -5.73
N VAL A 39 -1.35 8.30 -4.60
CA VAL A 39 0.04 7.95 -4.29
C VAL A 39 0.20 6.44 -4.46
N ILE A 40 1.18 6.03 -5.24
CA ILE A 40 1.47 4.62 -5.50
C ILE A 40 2.90 4.31 -5.11
N LEU A 41 3.06 3.35 -4.21
CA LEU A 41 4.33 2.71 -3.92
C LEU A 41 4.51 1.52 -4.85
N PHE A 42 5.52 1.57 -5.69
CA PHE A 42 6.00 0.42 -6.45
C PHE A 42 7.07 -0.31 -5.65
N SER A 43 6.78 -1.54 -5.27
CA SER A 43 7.58 -2.35 -4.37
C SER A 43 8.01 -3.67 -5.01
N LEU A 44 8.92 -4.36 -4.34
CA LEU A 44 9.28 -5.75 -4.61
C LEU A 44 9.12 -6.57 -3.33
N PRO A 45 8.95 -7.90 -3.43
CA PRO A 45 9.01 -8.78 -2.27
C PRO A 45 10.36 -8.63 -1.53
N ASP A 46 10.35 -8.82 -0.21
CA ASP A 46 11.55 -8.78 0.65
C ASP A 46 12.37 -7.48 0.56
N CYS A 47 11.69 -6.37 0.33
CA CYS A 47 12.30 -5.06 0.20
C CYS A 47 12.27 -4.30 1.54
N ALA A 48 13.41 -4.24 2.24
CA ALA A 48 13.53 -3.54 3.52
C ALA A 48 13.27 -2.03 3.41
N TYR A 49 13.73 -1.40 2.34
CA TYR A 49 13.47 0.03 2.10
C TYR A 49 12.02 0.33 1.74
N CYS A 50 11.33 -0.60 1.08
CA CYS A 50 9.88 -0.48 0.86
C CYS A 50 9.12 -0.47 2.18
N GLU A 51 9.49 -1.34 3.10
CA GLU A 51 8.90 -1.37 4.44
C GLU A 51 9.14 -0.07 5.20
N LYS A 52 10.35 0.48 5.11
CA LYS A 52 10.69 1.77 5.72
C LYS A 52 9.82 2.90 5.17
N VAL A 53 9.68 3.01 3.86
CA VAL A 53 8.81 4.01 3.19
C VAL A 53 7.35 3.84 3.60
N ARG A 54 6.89 2.60 3.63
CA ARG A 54 5.51 2.26 4.01
C ARG A 54 5.22 2.71 5.44
N GLN A 55 6.08 2.39 6.39
CA GLN A 55 5.89 2.71 7.81
C GLN A 55 6.13 4.18 8.13
N GLN A 56 7.18 4.78 7.61
CA GLN A 56 7.59 6.14 8.00
C GLN A 56 6.81 7.25 7.28
N SER A 57 6.27 6.98 6.11
CA SER A 57 5.64 8.02 5.29
C SER A 57 4.21 7.66 4.87
N LEU A 58 4.03 6.58 4.14
CA LEU A 58 2.75 6.34 3.45
C LEU A 58 1.62 5.94 4.38
N ARG A 59 1.89 5.24 5.47
CA ARG A 59 0.85 4.91 6.46
C ARG A 59 0.34 6.13 7.19
N HIS A 60 1.19 7.11 7.44
CA HIS A 60 0.78 8.37 8.05
C HIS A 60 -0.21 9.12 7.15
N ILE A 61 0.08 9.19 5.85
CA ILE A 61 -0.84 9.79 4.88
C ILE A 61 -2.16 9.02 4.82
N HIS A 62 -2.10 7.70 4.80
CA HIS A 62 -3.29 6.85 4.76
C HIS A 62 -4.16 6.96 6.02
N ALA A 63 -3.54 7.09 7.18
CA ALA A 63 -4.22 7.14 8.48
C ALA A 63 -4.69 8.54 8.89
N ASP A 64 -4.09 9.60 8.35
CA ASP A 64 -4.39 10.98 8.74
C ASP A 64 -5.76 11.42 8.22
N PRO A 65 -6.69 11.83 9.12
CA PRO A 65 -8.01 12.33 8.71
C PRO A 65 -7.96 13.53 7.77
N GLY A 66 -6.89 14.34 7.81
CA GLY A 66 -6.70 15.49 6.92
C GLY A 66 -6.53 15.12 5.46
N TYR A 67 -6.09 13.89 5.17
CA TYR A 67 -5.95 13.38 3.80
C TYR A 67 -7.13 12.52 3.34
N ARG A 68 -8.03 12.16 4.23
CA ARG A 68 -9.18 11.30 3.91
C ARG A 68 -10.05 11.92 2.80
N GLY A 69 -10.30 11.14 1.73
CA GLY A 69 -11.05 11.59 0.56
C GLY A 69 -10.28 12.54 -0.37
N ARG A 70 -9.07 12.96 0.01
CA ARG A 70 -8.20 13.85 -0.79
C ARG A 70 -7.01 13.12 -1.38
N VAL A 71 -6.51 12.09 -0.70
CA VAL A 71 -5.37 11.29 -1.13
C VAL A 71 -5.70 9.82 -0.97
N ALA A 72 -5.57 9.05 -2.03
CA ALA A 72 -5.60 7.60 -2.00
C ALA A 72 -4.18 7.06 -2.05
N VAL A 73 -3.88 6.02 -1.27
CA VAL A 73 -2.54 5.42 -1.20
C VAL A 73 -2.65 3.95 -1.56
N TYR A 74 -1.88 3.52 -2.55
CA TYR A 74 -1.83 2.14 -3.02
C TYR A 74 -0.41 1.60 -3.09
N GLU A 75 -0.29 0.28 -3.12
CA GLU A 75 0.97 -0.42 -3.34
C GLU A 75 0.83 -1.43 -4.48
N ILE A 76 1.80 -1.43 -5.37
CA ILE A 76 1.88 -2.36 -6.51
C ILE A 76 3.24 -3.02 -6.49
N ASP A 77 3.26 -4.35 -6.37
CA ASP A 77 4.46 -5.14 -6.62
C ASP A 77 4.71 -5.19 -8.12
N PHE A 78 5.77 -4.54 -8.58
CA PHE A 78 6.07 -4.47 -10.02
C PHE A 78 6.79 -5.72 -10.57
N SER A 79 6.93 -6.76 -9.76
CA SER A 79 7.29 -8.11 -10.23
C SER A 79 6.06 -9.02 -10.43
N ASP A 80 4.90 -8.62 -9.92
CA ASP A 80 3.67 -9.41 -9.98
C ASP A 80 3.10 -9.43 -11.39
N SER A 81 3.05 -10.62 -11.99
CA SER A 81 2.46 -10.89 -13.29
C SER A 81 1.08 -11.54 -13.23
N LYS A 82 0.53 -11.75 -12.04
CA LYS A 82 -0.70 -12.52 -11.82
C LYS A 82 -1.91 -11.64 -11.51
N ARG A 83 -1.79 -10.73 -10.53
CA ARG A 83 -2.89 -9.84 -10.18
C ARG A 83 -2.96 -8.69 -11.18
N SER A 84 -4.15 -8.47 -11.72
CA SER A 84 -4.41 -7.38 -12.64
C SER A 84 -5.36 -6.34 -12.02
N PHE A 85 -5.25 -5.13 -12.49
CA PHE A 85 -6.09 -3.99 -12.10
C PHE A 85 -6.36 -3.10 -13.31
N THR A 86 -7.36 -2.24 -13.21
CA THR A 86 -7.67 -1.27 -14.26
C THR A 86 -6.92 0.03 -13.97
N TRP A 87 -6.11 0.47 -14.91
CA TRP A 87 -5.37 1.73 -14.84
C TRP A 87 -6.26 2.94 -15.17
N PHE A 88 -5.74 4.13 -15.01
CA PHE A 88 -6.46 5.38 -15.30
C PHE A 88 -6.95 5.48 -16.76
N ASP A 89 -6.26 4.86 -17.70
CA ASP A 89 -6.64 4.80 -19.12
C ASP A 89 -7.74 3.77 -19.46
N GLY A 90 -8.24 3.05 -18.46
CA GLY A 90 -9.22 1.99 -18.63
C GLY A 90 -8.66 0.64 -19.07
N ASN A 91 -7.37 0.55 -19.37
CA ASN A 91 -6.72 -0.71 -19.71
C ASN A 91 -6.34 -1.50 -18.46
N ARG A 92 -6.24 -2.81 -18.63
CA ARG A 92 -5.82 -3.70 -17.55
C ARG A 92 -4.32 -3.95 -17.61
N TYR A 93 -3.70 -3.84 -16.43
CA TYR A 93 -2.28 -4.11 -16.24
C TYR A 93 -2.07 -5.03 -15.06
N THR A 94 -0.94 -5.72 -15.06
CA THR A 94 -0.31 -6.28 -13.86
C THR A 94 0.79 -5.33 -13.39
N GLY A 95 1.30 -5.51 -12.18
CA GLY A 95 2.44 -4.71 -11.74
C GLY A 95 3.62 -4.81 -12.70
N LYS A 96 3.91 -6.02 -13.17
CA LYS A 96 4.99 -6.27 -14.13
C LYS A 96 4.77 -5.60 -15.49
N SER A 97 3.56 -5.63 -16.02
CA SER A 97 3.26 -5.03 -17.33
C SER A 97 3.21 -3.51 -17.29
N LEU A 98 2.91 -2.92 -16.12
CA LEU A 98 2.88 -1.47 -15.95
C LEU A 98 4.26 -0.85 -15.75
N ALA A 99 5.21 -1.60 -15.20
CA ALA A 99 6.55 -1.11 -14.87
C ALA A 99 7.30 -0.54 -16.09
N GLY A 100 7.20 -1.19 -17.24
CA GLY A 100 7.83 -0.73 -18.49
C GLY A 100 7.32 0.65 -18.93
N PRO A 101 6.02 0.83 -19.17
CA PRO A 101 5.44 2.12 -19.57
C PRO A 101 5.70 3.26 -18.60
N LEU A 102 5.75 2.98 -17.29
CA LEU A 102 6.05 3.97 -16.26
C LEU A 102 7.55 4.13 -15.97
N ASN A 103 8.40 3.35 -16.62
CA ASN A 103 9.85 3.34 -16.40
C ASN A 103 10.23 3.06 -14.93
N VAL A 104 9.50 2.19 -14.26
CA VAL A 104 9.79 1.74 -12.89
C VAL A 104 10.87 0.66 -12.94
N LYS A 105 12.04 0.96 -12.41
CA LYS A 105 13.22 0.08 -12.43
C LYS A 105 13.81 -0.20 -11.05
N PHE A 106 13.47 0.61 -10.07
CA PHE A 106 14.04 0.57 -8.72
C PHE A 106 12.95 0.38 -7.67
N SER A 107 13.31 -0.27 -6.60
CA SER A 107 12.44 -0.48 -5.44
C SER A 107 13.08 0.14 -4.19
N PRO A 108 12.35 0.96 -3.43
CA PRO A 108 11.02 1.48 -3.69
C PRO A 108 11.02 2.64 -4.71
N THR A 109 9.92 2.77 -5.45
CA THR A 109 9.61 3.96 -6.24
C THR A 109 8.24 4.46 -5.82
N VAL A 110 8.13 5.74 -5.46
CA VAL A 110 6.85 6.37 -5.12
C VAL A 110 6.49 7.37 -6.21
N MET A 111 5.31 7.24 -6.76
CA MET A 111 4.77 8.16 -7.75
C MET A 111 3.45 8.75 -7.27
N VAL A 112 3.22 10.00 -7.60
CA VAL A 112 1.96 10.70 -7.33
C VAL A 112 1.27 11.01 -8.65
N PHE A 113 -0.02 10.73 -8.71
CA PHE A 113 -0.86 10.99 -9.87
C PHE A 113 -2.04 11.87 -9.47
N ASN A 114 -2.55 12.66 -10.41
CA ASN A 114 -3.87 13.26 -10.25
C ASN A 114 -4.97 12.22 -10.56
N ALA A 115 -6.23 12.61 -10.39
CA ALA A 115 -7.38 11.73 -10.62
C ALA A 115 -7.49 11.23 -12.08
N LYS A 116 -6.83 11.88 -13.02
CA LYS A 116 -6.80 11.50 -14.45
C LYS A 116 -5.63 10.59 -14.80
N GLY A 117 -4.73 10.33 -13.85
CA GLY A 117 -3.55 9.50 -14.07
C GLY A 117 -2.34 10.24 -14.63
N THR A 118 -2.35 11.55 -14.59
CA THR A 118 -1.18 12.37 -14.93
C THR A 118 -0.24 12.42 -13.74
N ALA A 119 1.04 12.11 -13.96
CA ALA A 119 2.05 12.17 -12.91
C ALA A 119 2.26 13.61 -12.42
N ALA A 120 2.23 13.77 -11.10
CA ALA A 120 2.49 15.04 -10.44
C ALA A 120 3.93 15.06 -9.93
N GLY A 121 4.84 15.60 -10.73
CA GLY A 121 6.26 15.68 -10.40
C GLY A 121 7.07 14.45 -10.80
N LYS A 122 8.32 14.40 -10.32
CA LYS A 122 9.24 13.29 -10.59
C LYS A 122 9.01 12.15 -9.62
N PRO A 123 9.25 10.89 -10.05
CA PRO A 123 9.26 9.76 -9.14
C PRO A 123 10.28 9.93 -8.01
N LEU A 124 9.91 9.52 -6.81
CA LEU A 124 10.80 9.45 -5.66
C LEU A 124 11.41 8.05 -5.62
N LEU A 125 12.73 7.97 -5.70
CA LEU A 125 13.46 6.72 -5.81
C LEU A 125 14.21 6.40 -4.51
N GLY A 126 14.11 5.15 -4.07
CA GLY A 126 14.89 4.59 -2.98
C GLY A 126 14.62 5.27 -1.64
N ALA A 127 15.66 5.29 -0.79
CA ALA A 127 15.60 5.88 0.55
C ALA A 127 15.87 7.40 0.55
N SER A 128 15.91 8.02 -0.60
CA SER A 128 16.13 9.48 -0.74
C SER A 128 14.88 10.31 -0.44
N LEU A 129 13.92 9.74 0.26
CA LEU A 129 12.84 10.52 0.86
C LEU A 129 13.49 11.42 1.91
N PRO A 130 13.31 12.73 1.82
CA PRO A 130 13.86 13.63 2.82
C PRO A 130 13.35 13.18 4.20
N GLU A 131 14.26 13.09 5.15
CA GLU A 131 13.88 12.95 6.54
C GLU A 131 13.16 14.24 6.94
N PHE A 132 11.84 14.12 7.07
CA PHE A 132 11.01 15.20 7.60
C PHE A 132 11.03 15.17 9.11
#